data_b2f70ff6696de99d2ce8fbaeac2afd2d
#
_entry.id   b2f70ff6696de99d2ce8fbaeac2afd2d
#
_cell.length_a   1.000
_cell.length_b   1.000
_cell.length_c   1.000
_cell.angle_alpha   90.00
_cell.angle_beta   90.00
_cell.angle_gamma   90.00
#
_symmetry.space_group_name_H-M   'P 1'
#
loop_
_entity.id
_entity.type
_entity.pdbx_description
1 polymer ?
#
loop_
_entity_poly.entity_id
_entity_poly.type
_entity_poly.pdbx_seq_one_letter_code
_entity_poly.pdbx_strand_id
1 'polypeptide(L)'
;MRRLFLLLGALAVLGVLAAPALAQVPEKLNVFLYVDTVNGSRPVGAKPRPIGCTQTNVFQRGEQVVFRIWGSEADTGAVLSTENVKYAYVTRPGQPNLKLNWGAHGASTNRVWFWTAAWVIPADYPLGSVTARIVFKTEANKFGLYDYQMTINPTAAKKRR
;
A
#
# COMPACT_ATOMS: atom_id res chain seq x y z
N MET A 1 42.32 49.77 39.72
CA MET A 1 41.16 48.89 40.08
C MET A 1 40.15 48.95 38.96
N ARG A 2 40.17 47.97 38.05
CA ARG A 2 39.22 47.86 36.94
C ARG A 2 38.56 46.51 37.04
N ARG A 3 37.25 46.51 37.33
CA ARG A 3 36.41 45.30 37.40
C ARG A 3 35.93 44.96 36.01
N LEU A 4 36.41 43.82 35.52
CA LEU A 4 35.99 43.23 34.24
C LEU A 4 34.73 42.38 34.47
N PHE A 5 33.60 42.83 33.93
CA PHE A 5 32.35 42.06 33.94
C PHE A 5 32.36 41.13 32.72
N LEU A 6 32.48 39.83 32.95
CA LEU A 6 32.26 38.79 31.97
C LEU A 6 30.74 38.51 31.85
N LEU A 7 30.17 38.95 30.73
CA LEU A 7 28.80 38.57 30.33
C LEU A 7 28.86 37.19 29.62
N LEU A 8 28.46 36.16 30.35
CA LEU A 8 28.18 34.85 29.74
C LEU A 8 26.79 34.92 29.04
N GLY A 9 26.80 35.02 27.73
CA GLY A 9 25.61 34.85 26.88
C GLY A 9 25.29 33.37 26.76
N ALA A 10 24.25 32.90 27.44
CA ALA A 10 23.69 31.56 27.20
C ALA A 10 22.88 31.55 25.91
N LEU A 11 23.41 30.96 24.86
CA LEU A 11 22.71 30.72 23.60
C LEU A 11 21.83 29.48 23.78
N ALA A 12 20.55 29.69 24.09
CA ALA A 12 19.54 28.62 24.11
C ALA A 12 19.19 28.24 22.65
N VAL A 13 19.77 27.17 22.15
CA VAL A 13 19.35 26.56 20.89
C VAL A 13 18.04 25.82 21.13
N LEU A 14 16.92 26.44 20.79
CA LEU A 14 15.62 25.77 20.69
C LEU A 14 15.62 24.85 19.47
N GLY A 15 15.99 23.60 19.66
CA GLY A 15 15.77 22.55 18.69
C GLY A 15 14.26 22.27 18.57
N VAL A 16 13.63 22.81 17.53
CA VAL A 16 12.26 22.41 17.14
C VAL A 16 12.34 20.97 16.65
N LEU A 17 12.04 20.00 17.51
CA LEU A 17 11.78 18.63 17.14
C LEU A 17 10.49 18.64 16.32
N ALA A 18 10.60 18.67 14.99
CA ALA A 18 9.49 18.40 14.11
C ALA A 18 9.06 16.93 14.33
N ALA A 19 8.08 16.73 15.22
CA ALA A 19 7.43 15.45 15.35
C ALA A 19 6.86 15.06 13.97
N PRO A 20 7.10 13.82 13.48
CA PRO A 20 6.45 13.38 12.26
C PRO A 20 4.94 13.48 12.48
N ALA A 21 4.27 14.24 11.62
CA ALA A 21 2.82 14.31 11.61
C ALA A 21 2.29 12.89 11.39
N LEU A 22 1.91 12.22 12.46
CA LEU A 22 1.18 10.96 12.38
C LEU A 22 -0.11 11.30 11.62
N ALA A 23 -0.24 10.74 10.42
CA ALA A 23 -1.46 10.87 9.64
C ALA A 23 -2.61 10.43 10.54
N GLN A 24 -3.45 11.38 10.96
CA GLN A 24 -4.59 11.09 11.82
C GLN A 24 -5.48 10.07 11.11
N VAL A 25 -5.60 8.89 11.70
CA VAL A 25 -6.60 7.92 11.26
C VAL A 25 -7.97 8.56 11.53
N PRO A 26 -8.85 8.62 10.54
CA PRO A 26 -10.18 9.17 10.75
C PRO A 26 -10.86 8.48 11.93
N GLU A 27 -11.50 9.24 12.80
CA GLU A 27 -12.10 8.76 14.05
C GLU A 27 -13.17 7.66 13.83
N LYS A 28 -13.69 7.53 12.62
CA LYS A 28 -14.69 6.53 12.26
C LYS A 28 -14.41 5.93 10.89
N LEU A 29 -14.02 4.65 10.88
CA LEU A 29 -13.95 3.85 9.66
C LEU A 29 -15.35 3.30 9.36
N ASN A 30 -15.94 3.72 8.23
CA ASN A 30 -17.29 3.35 7.82
C ASN A 30 -17.31 2.47 6.56
N VAL A 31 -16.16 1.89 6.23
CA VAL A 31 -16.01 1.03 5.04
C VAL A 31 -15.34 -0.27 5.48
N PHE A 32 -15.96 -1.39 5.11
CA PHE A 32 -15.32 -2.70 5.21
C PHE A 32 -14.51 -2.99 3.95
N LEU A 33 -13.30 -3.51 4.14
CA LEU A 33 -12.42 -3.93 3.05
C LEU A 33 -12.01 -5.39 3.25
N TYR A 34 -12.15 -6.19 2.20
CA TYR A 34 -11.49 -7.47 2.05
C TYR A 34 -10.35 -7.31 1.04
N VAL A 35 -9.17 -7.71 1.43
CA VAL A 35 -7.94 -7.53 0.63
C VAL A 35 -7.23 -8.86 0.49
N ASP A 36 -6.88 -9.21 -0.72
CA ASP A 36 -5.93 -10.26 -1.01
C ASP A 36 -4.91 -9.84 -2.07
N THR A 37 -3.88 -10.63 -2.23
CA THR A 37 -2.87 -10.45 -3.27
C THR A 37 -2.58 -11.76 -3.98
N VAL A 38 -2.24 -11.64 -5.27
CA VAL A 38 -1.81 -12.75 -6.10
C VAL A 38 -0.56 -12.37 -6.91
N ASN A 39 0.17 -13.37 -7.40
CA ASN A 39 1.23 -13.13 -8.38
C ASN A 39 0.61 -12.68 -9.72
N GLY A 40 1.10 -11.56 -10.24
CA GLY A 40 0.75 -11.09 -11.56
C GLY A 40 1.47 -11.84 -12.69
N SER A 41 1.12 -11.50 -13.93
CA SER A 41 1.65 -12.16 -15.13
C SER A 41 3.04 -11.70 -15.55
N ARG A 42 3.61 -10.65 -14.93
CA ARG A 42 4.97 -10.22 -15.29
C ARG A 42 5.99 -11.23 -14.80
N PRO A 43 6.82 -11.74 -15.72
CA PRO A 43 7.83 -12.73 -15.38
C PRO A 43 8.95 -12.11 -14.54
N VAL A 44 9.49 -12.91 -13.62
CA VAL A 44 10.81 -12.68 -13.05
C VAL A 44 11.80 -13.41 -13.95
N GLY A 45 12.59 -12.68 -14.73
CA GLY A 45 13.50 -13.25 -15.72
C GLY A 45 12.81 -13.62 -17.05
N ALA A 46 13.43 -14.51 -17.84
CA ALA A 46 13.06 -14.76 -19.24
C ALA A 46 11.82 -15.66 -19.45
N LYS A 47 11.19 -16.19 -18.41
CA LYS A 47 10.03 -17.09 -18.55
C LYS A 47 8.80 -16.51 -17.87
N PRO A 48 7.68 -16.34 -18.60
CA PRO A 48 6.40 -16.01 -17.99
C PRO A 48 6.03 -17.09 -16.98
N ARG A 49 5.69 -16.70 -15.76
CA ARG A 49 4.99 -17.60 -14.84
C ARG A 49 3.53 -17.70 -15.27
N PRO A 50 2.91 -18.87 -15.16
CA PRO A 50 1.46 -18.95 -15.26
C PRO A 50 0.84 -17.98 -14.27
N ILE A 51 -0.20 -17.27 -14.68
CA ILE A 51 -0.97 -16.42 -13.77
C ILE A 51 -1.53 -17.33 -12.68
N GLY A 52 -0.97 -17.23 -11.47
CA GLY A 52 -1.49 -17.95 -10.32
C GLY A 52 -2.66 -17.19 -9.75
N CYS A 53 -3.87 -17.77 -9.74
CA CYS A 53 -4.99 -17.21 -8.99
C CYS A 53 -4.89 -17.53 -7.49
N THR A 54 -3.84 -18.21 -7.07
CA THR A 54 -3.60 -18.58 -5.67
C THR A 54 -3.21 -17.34 -4.88
N GLN A 55 -3.92 -17.10 -3.81
CA GLN A 55 -3.59 -16.04 -2.87
C GLN A 55 -2.20 -16.28 -2.27
N THR A 56 -1.42 -15.22 -2.21
CA THR A 56 -0.10 -15.22 -1.56
C THR A 56 0.22 -13.85 -1.02
N ASN A 57 0.89 -13.80 0.11
CA ASN A 57 1.48 -12.60 0.68
C ASN A 57 3.01 -12.67 0.70
N VAL A 58 3.61 -13.65 0.01
CA VAL A 58 5.05 -13.83 -0.08
C VAL A 58 5.49 -13.67 -1.53
N PHE A 59 6.37 -12.72 -1.76
CA PHE A 59 6.84 -12.33 -3.09
C PHE A 59 8.36 -12.24 -3.12
N GLN A 60 8.93 -12.21 -4.32
CA GLN A 60 10.34 -11.94 -4.56
C GLN A 60 10.52 -10.59 -5.26
N ARG A 61 11.67 -9.97 -5.07
CA ARG A 61 12.06 -8.79 -5.88
C ARG A 61 11.91 -9.10 -7.37
N GLY A 62 11.34 -8.16 -8.13
CA GLY A 62 11.03 -8.31 -9.55
C GLY A 62 9.68 -8.96 -9.85
N GLU A 63 9.05 -9.63 -8.89
CA GLU A 63 7.68 -10.16 -9.09
C GLU A 63 6.65 -9.04 -9.15
N GLN A 64 5.54 -9.33 -9.82
CA GLN A 64 4.39 -8.45 -9.84
C GLN A 64 3.38 -8.89 -8.79
N VAL A 65 3.12 -8.02 -7.82
CA VAL A 65 2.01 -8.13 -6.89
C VAL A 65 0.77 -7.57 -7.55
N VAL A 66 -0.33 -8.29 -7.53
CA VAL A 66 -1.65 -7.76 -7.88
C VAL A 66 -2.49 -7.73 -6.62
N PHE A 67 -2.84 -6.53 -6.17
CA PHE A 67 -3.81 -6.30 -5.11
C PHE A 67 -5.22 -6.49 -5.67
N ARG A 68 -6.07 -7.23 -4.96
CA ARG A 68 -7.49 -7.40 -5.25
C ARG A 68 -8.28 -7.00 -4.02
N ILE A 69 -9.18 -6.05 -4.18
CA ILE A 69 -9.90 -5.47 -3.06
C ILE A 69 -11.41 -5.46 -3.35
N TRP A 70 -12.17 -5.97 -2.41
CA TRP A 70 -13.61 -5.80 -2.32
C TRP A 70 -13.93 -4.94 -1.13
N GLY A 71 -14.99 -4.16 -1.23
CA GLY A 71 -15.40 -3.34 -0.11
C GLY A 71 -16.87 -2.96 -0.17
N SER A 72 -17.40 -2.61 0.99
CA SER A 72 -18.74 -2.08 1.15
C SER A 72 -18.80 -1.02 2.23
N GLU A 73 -19.76 -0.12 2.11
CA GLU A 73 -20.08 0.79 3.21
C GLU A 73 -20.67 0.01 4.39
N ALA A 74 -20.20 0.32 5.61
CA ALA A 74 -20.54 -0.45 6.80
C ALA A 74 -22.01 -0.29 7.23
N ASP A 75 -22.60 0.85 6.94
CA ASP A 75 -23.98 1.21 7.37
C ASP A 75 -25.04 0.86 6.34
N THR A 76 -24.73 0.88 5.05
CA THR A 76 -25.66 0.64 3.96
C THR A 76 -25.49 -0.71 3.29
N GLY A 77 -24.31 -1.34 3.42
CA GLY A 77 -23.91 -2.51 2.65
C GLY A 77 -23.62 -2.22 1.17
N ALA A 78 -23.67 -0.95 0.74
CA ALA A 78 -23.44 -0.58 -0.65
C ALA A 78 -22.02 -0.96 -1.09
N VAL A 79 -21.92 -1.69 -2.19
CA VAL A 79 -20.63 -2.12 -2.77
C VAL A 79 -19.85 -0.91 -3.24
N LEU A 80 -18.56 -0.86 -2.93
CA LEU A 80 -17.67 0.19 -3.41
C LEU A 80 -17.38 0.01 -4.90
N SER A 81 -17.81 0.98 -5.69
CA SER A 81 -17.59 1.02 -7.14
C SER A 81 -17.12 2.41 -7.57
N THR A 82 -16.95 2.63 -8.86
CA THR A 82 -16.64 3.96 -9.41
C THR A 82 -17.78 4.98 -9.23
N GLU A 83 -18.97 4.54 -8.88
CA GLU A 83 -20.13 5.41 -8.69
C GLU A 83 -20.14 6.11 -7.32
N ASN A 84 -19.51 5.47 -6.31
CA ASN A 84 -19.54 5.97 -4.94
C ASN A 84 -18.16 6.18 -4.31
N VAL A 85 -17.07 5.81 -4.99
CA VAL A 85 -15.68 5.99 -4.50
C VAL A 85 -15.04 7.23 -5.13
N LYS A 86 -14.68 8.19 -4.29
CA LYS A 86 -13.98 9.41 -4.68
C LYS A 86 -12.52 9.14 -5.04
N TYR A 87 -11.84 8.33 -4.23
CA TYR A 87 -10.50 7.81 -4.53
C TYR A 87 -10.20 6.52 -3.79
N ALA A 88 -9.35 5.71 -4.42
CA ALA A 88 -8.84 4.49 -3.84
C ALA A 88 -7.38 4.27 -4.28
N TYR A 89 -6.50 3.94 -3.33
CA TYR A 89 -5.09 3.69 -3.62
C TYR A 89 -4.43 2.77 -2.58
N VAL A 90 -3.26 2.25 -2.94
CA VAL A 90 -2.36 1.50 -2.05
C VAL A 90 -1.09 2.32 -1.82
N THR A 91 -0.74 2.56 -0.56
CA THR A 91 0.58 3.10 -0.19
C THR A 91 1.54 1.98 0.15
N ARG A 92 2.80 2.14 -0.16
CA ARG A 92 3.90 1.23 0.17
C ARG A 92 5.10 2.05 0.57
N PRO A 93 5.89 1.62 1.57
CA PRO A 93 7.08 2.35 1.99
C PRO A 93 8.01 2.68 0.82
N GLY A 94 8.41 3.95 0.71
CA GLY A 94 9.34 4.42 -0.31
C GLY A 94 8.83 4.37 -1.76
N GLN A 95 7.52 4.18 -1.98
CA GLN A 95 6.91 4.11 -3.30
C GLN A 95 5.79 5.14 -3.47
N PRO A 96 5.57 5.67 -4.68
CA PRO A 96 4.41 6.51 -4.96
C PRO A 96 3.10 5.76 -4.72
N ASN A 97 2.03 6.50 -4.39
CA ASN A 97 0.70 5.90 -4.26
C ASN A 97 0.29 5.19 -5.54
N LEU A 98 -0.23 3.98 -5.39
CA LEU A 98 -0.69 3.15 -6.49
C LEU A 98 -2.22 3.24 -6.58
N LYS A 99 -2.73 3.90 -7.61
CA LYS A 99 -4.15 4.03 -7.84
C LYS A 99 -4.80 2.66 -8.05
N LEU A 100 -5.92 2.42 -7.39
CA LEU A 100 -6.78 1.27 -7.63
C LEU A 100 -7.75 1.56 -8.78
N ASN A 101 -8.03 0.54 -9.58
CA ASN A 101 -8.96 0.61 -10.69
C ASN A 101 -10.08 -0.41 -10.47
N TRP A 102 -11.32 0.03 -10.62
CA TRP A 102 -12.50 -0.83 -10.61
C TRP A 102 -12.66 -1.50 -11.95
N GLY A 103 -12.94 -2.79 -11.96
CA GLY A 103 -13.11 -3.51 -13.21
C GLY A 103 -13.65 -4.92 -13.07
N ALA A 104 -14.14 -5.45 -14.18
CA ALA A 104 -14.57 -6.83 -14.30
C ALA A 104 -13.39 -7.74 -14.59
N HIS A 105 -13.29 -8.84 -13.86
CA HIS A 105 -12.24 -9.84 -13.98
C HIS A 105 -12.85 -11.24 -14.16
N GLY A 106 -12.15 -12.11 -14.89
CA GLY A 106 -12.60 -13.46 -15.22
C GLY A 106 -13.11 -13.61 -16.64
N ALA A 107 -13.58 -14.81 -16.97
CA ALA A 107 -14.15 -15.10 -18.28
C ALA A 107 -15.49 -14.38 -18.49
N SER A 108 -15.89 -14.18 -19.74
CA SER A 108 -17.09 -13.42 -20.11
C SER A 108 -18.38 -13.89 -19.42
N THR A 109 -18.45 -15.17 -19.07
CA THR A 109 -19.61 -15.79 -18.42
C THR A 109 -19.63 -15.70 -16.90
N ASN A 110 -18.45 -15.47 -16.26
CA ASN A 110 -18.29 -15.45 -14.81
C ASN A 110 -17.45 -14.25 -14.37
N ARG A 111 -17.84 -13.05 -14.74
CA ARG A 111 -17.14 -11.83 -14.35
C ARG A 111 -17.42 -11.47 -12.90
N VAL A 112 -16.34 -11.24 -12.17
CA VAL A 112 -16.37 -10.68 -10.80
C VAL A 112 -15.81 -9.27 -10.83
N TRP A 113 -16.49 -8.33 -10.21
CA TRP A 113 -16.06 -6.94 -10.14
C TRP A 113 -15.33 -6.67 -8.84
N PHE A 114 -14.16 -6.08 -8.93
CA PHE A 114 -13.37 -5.66 -7.78
C PHE A 114 -12.32 -4.61 -8.16
N TRP A 115 -11.76 -3.97 -7.15
CA TRP A 115 -10.67 -3.02 -7.29
C TRP A 115 -9.34 -3.74 -7.43
N THR A 116 -8.51 -3.30 -8.37
CA THR A 116 -7.18 -3.87 -8.58
C THR A 116 -6.12 -2.82 -8.79
N ALA A 117 -4.90 -3.18 -8.37
CA ALA A 117 -3.70 -2.49 -8.78
C ALA A 117 -2.55 -3.48 -8.88
N ALA A 118 -1.66 -3.27 -9.84
CA ALA A 118 -0.49 -4.12 -10.06
C ALA A 118 0.79 -3.33 -9.77
N TRP A 119 1.67 -3.93 -8.98
CA TRP A 119 2.96 -3.36 -8.61
C TRP A 119 4.08 -4.35 -8.89
N VAL A 120 5.09 -3.93 -9.67
CA VAL A 120 6.32 -4.69 -9.84
C VAL A 120 7.27 -4.29 -8.72
N ILE A 121 7.69 -5.24 -7.91
CA ILE A 121 8.62 -5.00 -6.79
C ILE A 121 9.98 -4.62 -7.37
N PRO A 122 10.54 -3.43 -7.04
CA PRO A 122 11.87 -3.04 -7.50
C PRO A 122 12.94 -4.05 -7.09
N ALA A 123 13.99 -4.17 -7.91
CA ALA A 123 15.10 -5.09 -7.65
C ALA A 123 15.89 -4.75 -6.38
N ASP A 124 15.86 -3.50 -5.97
CA ASP A 124 16.53 -2.94 -4.79
C ASP A 124 15.59 -2.72 -3.60
N TYR A 125 14.29 -3.08 -3.73
CA TYR A 125 13.31 -2.88 -2.65
C TYR A 125 13.73 -3.60 -1.37
N PRO A 126 13.50 -3.02 -0.17
CA PRO A 126 13.84 -3.67 1.10
C PRO A 126 13.26 -5.09 1.23
N LEU A 127 14.05 -5.99 1.81
CA LEU A 127 13.61 -7.37 2.10
C LEU A 127 12.92 -7.43 3.47
N GLY A 128 12.10 -8.47 3.65
CA GLY A 128 11.41 -8.75 4.91
C GLY A 128 9.94 -8.35 4.88
N SER A 129 9.38 -8.09 6.05
CA SER A 129 7.97 -7.73 6.19
C SER A 129 7.71 -6.29 5.74
N VAL A 130 6.67 -6.11 4.93
CA VAL A 130 6.24 -4.83 4.38
C VAL A 130 4.75 -4.66 4.62
N THR A 131 4.36 -3.49 5.13
CA THR A 131 2.95 -3.11 5.24
C THR A 131 2.54 -2.28 4.02
N ALA A 132 1.58 -2.78 3.27
CA ALA A 132 0.87 -2.00 2.26
C ALA A 132 -0.44 -1.49 2.87
N ARG A 133 -0.66 -0.17 2.88
CA ARG A 133 -1.90 0.41 3.37
C ARG A 133 -2.84 0.70 2.23
N ILE A 134 -4.01 0.12 2.27
CA ILE A 134 -5.11 0.34 1.34
C ILE A 134 -5.98 1.45 1.91
N VAL A 135 -6.30 2.43 1.07
CA VAL A 135 -7.09 3.60 1.44
C VAL A 135 -8.24 3.77 0.47
N PHE A 136 -9.44 3.92 1.02
CA PHE A 136 -10.64 4.29 0.28
C PHE A 136 -11.28 5.52 0.88
N LYS A 137 -11.81 6.38 0.03
CA LYS A 137 -12.72 7.46 0.42
C LYS A 137 -13.90 7.48 -0.52
N THR A 138 -15.12 7.47 0.03
CA THR A 138 -16.35 7.56 -0.74
C THR A 138 -16.74 9.03 -0.99
N GLU A 139 -17.67 9.26 -1.93
CA GLU A 139 -18.27 10.58 -2.18
C GLU A 139 -19.03 11.08 -0.95
N ALA A 140 -19.59 10.17 -0.13
CA ALA A 140 -20.20 10.47 1.16
C ALA A 140 -19.21 10.73 2.29
N ASN A 141 -17.90 10.94 1.98
CA ASN A 141 -16.82 11.17 2.93
C ASN A 141 -16.58 10.04 3.95
N LYS A 142 -17.03 8.81 3.67
CA LYS A 142 -16.70 7.63 4.48
C LYS A 142 -15.28 7.13 4.15
N PHE A 143 -14.58 6.59 5.14
CA PHE A 143 -13.21 6.09 4.98
C PHE A 143 -13.13 4.59 5.23
N GLY A 144 -12.28 3.93 4.43
CA GLY A 144 -11.80 2.57 4.64
C GLY A 144 -10.29 2.55 4.67
N LEU A 145 -9.73 1.90 5.67
CA LEU A 145 -8.29 1.67 5.81
C LEU A 145 -8.06 0.19 6.11
N TYR A 146 -7.05 -0.39 5.45
CA TYR A 146 -6.62 -1.76 5.72
C TYR A 146 -5.11 -1.87 5.57
N ASP A 147 -4.43 -2.35 6.59
CA ASP A 147 -2.99 -2.62 6.58
C ASP A 147 -2.74 -4.07 6.22
N TYR A 148 -2.30 -4.30 4.98
CA TYR A 148 -2.00 -5.62 4.45
C TYR A 148 -0.51 -5.94 4.63
N GLN A 149 -0.22 -7.06 5.30
CA GLN A 149 1.15 -7.52 5.54
C GLN A 149 1.60 -8.47 4.44
N MET A 150 2.77 -8.20 3.86
CA MET A 150 3.43 -9.07 2.89
C MET A 150 4.91 -9.24 3.21
N THR A 151 5.50 -10.30 2.70
CA THR A 151 6.94 -10.58 2.84
C THR A 151 7.61 -10.49 1.48
N ILE A 152 8.70 -9.74 1.41
CA ILE A 152 9.54 -9.62 0.22
C ILE A 152 10.84 -10.39 0.42
N ASN A 153 11.05 -11.38 -0.42
CA ASN A 153 12.24 -12.22 -0.45
C ASN A 153 13.22 -11.78 -1.55
N PRO A 154 14.51 -12.18 -1.45
CA PRO A 154 15.44 -11.98 -2.55
C PRO A 154 14.98 -12.72 -3.80
N THR A 155 15.39 -12.23 -4.97
CA THR A 155 15.19 -12.97 -6.22
C THR A 155 15.88 -14.33 -6.15
N ALA A 156 15.18 -15.41 -6.52
CA ALA A 156 15.78 -16.74 -6.51
C ALA A 156 17.07 -16.76 -7.35
N ALA A 157 18.14 -17.27 -6.77
CA ALA A 157 19.41 -17.43 -7.47
C ALA A 157 19.20 -18.31 -8.72
N LYS A 158 19.67 -17.83 -9.88
CA LYS A 158 19.65 -18.62 -11.12
C LYS A 158 20.50 -19.86 -10.90
N LYS A 159 19.88 -21.06 -10.80
CA LYS A 159 20.64 -22.31 -10.78
C LYS A 159 21.53 -22.31 -12.03
N ARG A 160 22.85 -22.18 -11.86
CA ARG A 160 23.81 -22.43 -12.95
C ARG A 160 23.70 -23.93 -13.28
N ARG A 161 23.23 -24.23 -14.47
CA ARG A 161 23.32 -25.57 -15.07
C ARG A 161 24.65 -25.72 -15.75
#